data_079da8a6042b8667d1090400f350f01a
#
_entry.id   079da8a6042b8667d1090400f350f01a
#
_cell.length_a   1.000
_cell.length_b   1.000
_cell.length_c   1.000
_cell.angle_alpha   90.00
_cell.angle_beta   90.00
_cell.angle_gamma   90.00
#
_symmetry.space_group_name_H-M   'P 1'
#
loop_
_entity.id
_entity.type
_entity.pdbx_description
1 polymer ?
#
loop_
_entity_poly.entity_id
_entity_poly.type
_entity_poly.pdbx_seq_one_letter_code
_entity_poly.pdbx_strand_id
1 'polypeptide(L)'
;MAPPKVIPLPEDPRVMDMAYTDQEIEPEEIRNFKSNLTPEGAELARKFWEAVKSDFRFNEYLRGCLNCGVCTSGCPAAKFYDYGPREMIQYMMRDAVDRIWEFVNKKVWACVQCYTCSMRCPFNNEIAGLIMLLREYAVQFGLPSAKEILAPYRRVLYTVITTGNQVTPNMIQPDAFPDWGPQAIEESKNMDVYRKAIPVDLLQRTDIGWQSSLQTAVELMTIFIEAGVLDAIKKVDEDLYEMIMDIYEERKQQLEEIREKWEKGELNEDELPDNWLDL
;
A
#
# COMPACT_ATOMS: atom_id res chain seq x y z
N MET A 1 4.44 -2.55 -17.14
CA MET A 1 3.45 -3.66 -17.14
C MET A 1 2.13 -3.11 -17.66
N ALA A 2 1.38 -3.87 -18.47
CA ALA A 2 0.04 -3.44 -18.85
C ALA A 2 -0.88 -3.47 -17.60
N PRO A 3 -1.77 -2.48 -17.42
CA PRO A 3 -2.73 -2.49 -16.33
C PRO A 3 -3.58 -3.78 -16.39
N PRO A 4 -4.16 -4.21 -15.26
CA PRO A 4 -5.05 -5.36 -15.24
C PRO A 4 -6.12 -5.20 -16.32
N LYS A 5 -6.35 -6.26 -17.09
CA LYS A 5 -7.32 -6.22 -18.19
C LYS A 5 -8.69 -5.94 -17.63
N VAL A 6 -9.26 -4.78 -17.97
CA VAL A 6 -10.64 -4.43 -17.61
C VAL A 6 -11.60 -5.34 -18.38
N ILE A 7 -12.44 -6.06 -17.66
CA ILE A 7 -13.49 -6.89 -18.25
C ILE A 7 -14.68 -5.96 -18.52
N PRO A 8 -15.16 -5.81 -19.77
CA PRO A 8 -16.34 -5.00 -20.05
C PRO A 8 -17.54 -5.53 -19.27
N LEU A 9 -18.30 -4.62 -18.67
CA LEU A 9 -19.55 -4.97 -17.99
C LEU A 9 -20.54 -5.55 -18.97
N PRO A 10 -21.26 -6.64 -18.62
CA PRO A 10 -22.37 -7.14 -19.41
C PRO A 10 -23.45 -6.07 -19.56
N GLU A 11 -24.06 -5.96 -20.73
CA GLU A 11 -25.15 -5.00 -20.99
C GLU A 11 -26.42 -5.31 -20.17
N ASP A 12 -26.64 -6.58 -19.81
CA ASP A 12 -27.76 -7.01 -18.98
C ASP A 12 -27.31 -7.27 -17.53
N PRO A 13 -27.80 -6.48 -16.55
CA PRO A 13 -27.46 -6.65 -15.13
C PRO A 13 -27.80 -8.03 -14.57
N ARG A 14 -28.75 -8.75 -15.17
CA ARG A 14 -29.15 -10.10 -14.72
C ARG A 14 -28.11 -11.17 -15.08
N VAL A 15 -27.27 -10.88 -16.07
CA VAL A 15 -26.16 -11.77 -16.49
C VAL A 15 -24.95 -11.59 -15.58
N MET A 16 -24.87 -10.48 -14.82
CA MET A 16 -23.74 -10.20 -13.91
C MET A 16 -23.57 -11.26 -12.82
N ASP A 17 -24.67 -11.85 -12.33
CA ASP A 17 -24.59 -12.87 -11.29
C ASP A 17 -24.15 -14.24 -11.83
N MET A 18 -24.30 -14.50 -13.11
CA MET A 18 -23.99 -15.80 -13.74
C MET A 18 -22.58 -15.85 -14.35
N ALA A 19 -22.08 -14.73 -14.86
CA ALA A 19 -20.82 -14.71 -15.62
C ALA A 19 -19.56 -14.94 -14.77
N TYR A 20 -19.65 -14.82 -13.44
CA TYR A 20 -18.49 -14.90 -12.53
C TYR A 20 -18.41 -16.20 -11.73
N THR A 21 -19.41 -17.08 -11.84
CA THR A 21 -19.42 -18.34 -11.10
C THR A 21 -18.67 -19.47 -11.80
N ASP A 22 -18.39 -19.36 -13.09
CA ASP A 22 -17.91 -20.45 -13.94
C ASP A 22 -16.43 -20.42 -14.32
N GLN A 23 -15.64 -19.51 -13.72
CA GLN A 23 -14.17 -19.65 -13.82
C GLN A 23 -13.70 -20.75 -12.87
N GLU A 24 -14.09 -21.97 -13.14
CA GLU A 24 -13.42 -23.13 -12.59
C GLU A 24 -12.00 -23.17 -13.18
N ILE A 25 -11.02 -22.89 -12.33
CA ILE A 25 -9.64 -23.14 -12.69
C ILE A 25 -9.48 -24.64 -12.68
N GLU A 26 -9.48 -25.24 -13.86
CA GLU A 26 -9.28 -26.66 -14.01
C GLU A 26 -7.96 -27.08 -13.35
N PRO A 27 -7.97 -28.12 -12.50
CA PRO A 27 -6.75 -28.61 -11.87
C PRO A 27 -5.63 -28.95 -12.87
N GLU A 28 -6.00 -29.33 -14.11
CA GLU A 28 -5.06 -29.59 -15.20
C GLU A 28 -4.36 -28.32 -15.70
N GLU A 29 -5.04 -27.18 -15.78
CA GLU A 29 -4.42 -25.90 -16.17
C GLU A 29 -3.35 -25.48 -15.18
N ILE A 30 -3.56 -25.72 -13.89
CA ILE A 30 -2.55 -25.45 -12.86
C ILE A 30 -1.35 -26.40 -12.99
N ARG A 31 -1.59 -27.70 -13.26
CA ARG A 31 -0.52 -28.71 -13.40
C ARG A 31 0.28 -28.56 -14.65
N ASN A 32 -0.36 -28.16 -15.76
CA ASN A 32 0.24 -28.06 -17.08
C ASN A 32 0.75 -26.67 -17.42
N PHE A 33 0.64 -25.71 -16.48
CA PHE A 33 1.17 -24.37 -16.69
C PHE A 33 2.68 -24.42 -16.87
N LYS A 34 3.15 -24.12 -18.07
CA LYS A 34 4.57 -23.90 -18.33
C LYS A 34 4.91 -22.47 -17.95
N SER A 35 5.73 -22.34 -16.93
CA SER A 35 6.30 -21.06 -16.53
C SER A 35 7.17 -20.49 -17.65
N ASN A 36 6.91 -19.24 -18.03
CA ASN A 36 7.78 -18.48 -18.93
C ASN A 36 8.87 -17.71 -18.15
N LEU A 37 9.08 -18.07 -16.87
CA LEU A 37 10.10 -17.44 -16.04
C LEU A 37 11.50 -17.89 -16.47
N THR A 38 12.42 -16.93 -16.45
CA THR A 38 13.85 -17.26 -16.52
C THR A 38 14.25 -18.08 -15.29
N PRO A 39 15.37 -18.81 -15.32
CA PRO A 39 15.86 -19.56 -14.15
C PRO A 39 16.02 -18.67 -12.91
N GLU A 40 16.51 -17.44 -13.07
CA GLU A 40 16.65 -16.45 -12.00
C GLU A 40 15.28 -16.00 -11.48
N GLY A 41 14.31 -15.76 -12.37
CA GLY A 41 12.94 -15.41 -12.02
C GLY A 41 12.22 -16.53 -11.27
N ALA A 42 12.45 -17.78 -11.65
CA ALA A 42 11.89 -18.94 -10.96
C ALA A 42 12.49 -19.12 -9.55
N GLU A 43 13.79 -18.84 -9.39
CA GLU A 43 14.45 -18.86 -8.08
C GLU A 43 13.93 -17.75 -7.16
N LEU A 44 13.75 -16.52 -7.69
CA LEU A 44 13.19 -15.41 -6.97
C LEU A 44 11.74 -15.69 -6.56
N ALA A 45 10.92 -16.27 -7.44
CA ALA A 45 9.55 -16.66 -7.14
C ALA A 45 9.48 -17.70 -6.01
N ARG A 46 10.40 -18.68 -5.99
CA ARG A 46 10.51 -19.65 -4.90
C ARG A 46 10.87 -18.98 -3.58
N LYS A 47 11.88 -18.14 -3.56
CA LYS A 47 12.29 -17.40 -2.34
C LYS A 47 11.17 -16.53 -1.81
N PHE A 48 10.47 -15.83 -2.69
CA PHE A 48 9.28 -15.05 -2.35
C PHE A 48 8.22 -15.93 -1.67
N TRP A 49 7.86 -17.04 -2.30
CA TRP A 49 6.82 -17.94 -1.78
C TRP A 49 7.22 -18.60 -0.46
N GLU A 50 8.46 -19.04 -0.32
CA GLU A 50 8.97 -19.58 0.96
C GLU A 50 8.95 -18.53 2.07
N ALA A 51 9.30 -17.28 1.78
CA ALA A 51 9.21 -16.19 2.73
C ALA A 51 7.76 -15.96 3.19
N VAL A 52 6.81 -15.91 2.25
CA VAL A 52 5.37 -15.79 2.58
C VAL A 52 4.88 -16.94 3.45
N LYS A 53 5.25 -18.20 3.12
CA LYS A 53 4.85 -19.36 3.90
C LYS A 53 5.47 -19.42 5.29
N SER A 54 6.65 -18.87 5.47
CA SER A 54 7.35 -18.84 6.77
C SER A 54 6.78 -17.80 7.73
N ASP A 55 5.98 -16.87 7.24
CA ASP A 55 5.29 -15.89 8.06
C ASP A 55 4.20 -16.59 8.91
N PHE A 56 4.19 -16.31 10.23
CA PHE A 56 3.23 -16.93 11.14
C PHE A 56 1.77 -16.65 10.75
N ARG A 57 1.50 -15.48 10.13
CA ARG A 57 0.17 -15.07 9.67
C ARG A 57 -0.36 -15.98 8.55
N PHE A 58 0.51 -16.55 7.74
CA PHE A 58 0.09 -17.43 6.64
C PHE A 58 -0.75 -18.60 7.14
N ASN A 59 -0.28 -19.31 8.14
CA ASN A 59 -0.97 -20.48 8.72
C ASN A 59 -2.24 -20.07 9.51
N GLU A 60 -2.24 -18.89 10.11
CA GLU A 60 -3.41 -18.35 10.81
C GLU A 60 -4.50 -17.92 9.82
N TYR A 61 -4.12 -17.40 8.66
CA TYR A 61 -5.03 -16.86 7.66
C TYR A 61 -5.56 -17.91 6.68
N LEU A 62 -4.82 -18.99 6.42
CA LEU A 62 -5.18 -20.06 5.48
C LEU A 62 -5.37 -21.40 6.20
N ARG A 63 -6.61 -21.69 6.55
CA ARG A 63 -6.97 -22.94 7.26
C ARG A 63 -7.39 -24.09 6.35
N GLY A 64 -7.80 -23.79 5.15
CA GLY A 64 -8.27 -24.73 4.14
C GLY A 64 -9.25 -24.09 3.17
N CYS A 65 -9.62 -24.81 2.09
CA CYS A 65 -10.54 -24.26 1.09
C CYS A 65 -11.41 -25.36 0.48
N LEU A 66 -12.74 -25.18 0.53
CA LEU A 66 -13.73 -26.03 -0.13
C LEU A 66 -13.92 -25.74 -1.63
N ASN A 67 -13.22 -24.75 -2.17
CA ASN A 67 -13.41 -24.28 -3.54
C ASN A 67 -14.84 -23.82 -3.86
N CYS A 68 -15.59 -23.32 -2.87
CA CYS A 68 -17.00 -22.97 -3.01
C CYS A 68 -17.28 -21.68 -3.81
N GLY A 69 -16.26 -20.86 -4.10
CA GLY A 69 -16.38 -19.65 -4.92
C GLY A 69 -17.00 -18.42 -4.26
N VAL A 70 -17.50 -18.49 -3.03
CA VAL A 70 -18.19 -17.38 -2.32
C VAL A 70 -17.31 -16.13 -2.25
N CYS A 71 -16.00 -16.28 -2.05
CA CYS A 71 -15.06 -15.17 -1.99
C CYS A 71 -14.96 -14.40 -3.32
N THR A 72 -15.02 -15.07 -4.46
CA THR A 72 -14.98 -14.44 -5.79
C THR A 72 -16.34 -13.88 -6.21
N SER A 73 -17.44 -14.62 -5.97
CA SER A 73 -18.77 -14.14 -6.34
C SER A 73 -19.18 -12.86 -5.60
N GLY A 74 -18.67 -12.66 -4.37
CA GLY A 74 -18.90 -11.45 -3.59
C GLY A 74 -17.86 -10.35 -3.78
N CYS A 75 -16.85 -10.56 -4.62
CA CYS A 75 -15.74 -9.62 -4.77
C CYS A 75 -16.09 -8.47 -5.72
N PRO A 76 -16.06 -7.20 -5.28
CA PRO A 76 -16.32 -6.07 -6.17
C PRO A 76 -15.24 -5.93 -7.25
N ALA A 77 -13.97 -6.21 -6.93
CA ALA A 77 -12.88 -6.13 -7.90
C ALA A 77 -13.00 -7.16 -9.03
N ALA A 78 -13.54 -8.36 -8.77
CA ALA A 78 -13.74 -9.38 -9.76
C ALA A 78 -14.77 -8.99 -10.85
N LYS A 79 -15.59 -7.96 -10.60
CA LYS A 79 -16.56 -7.45 -11.58
C LYS A 79 -15.92 -6.55 -12.63
N PHE A 80 -14.75 -5.98 -12.34
CA PHE A 80 -14.12 -4.97 -13.19
C PHE A 80 -12.74 -5.41 -13.71
N TYR A 81 -12.10 -6.36 -13.03
CA TYR A 81 -10.74 -6.79 -13.32
C TYR A 81 -10.66 -8.32 -13.47
N ASP A 82 -9.68 -8.79 -14.21
CA ASP A 82 -9.29 -10.21 -14.20
C ASP A 82 -8.63 -10.54 -12.86
N TYR A 83 -9.45 -10.69 -11.83
CA TYR A 83 -9.06 -10.88 -10.45
C TYR A 83 -10.03 -11.80 -9.71
N GLY A 84 -9.51 -12.77 -8.97
CA GLY A 84 -10.35 -13.68 -8.18
C GLY A 84 -9.67 -14.12 -6.89
N PRO A 85 -10.24 -13.81 -5.69
CA PRO A 85 -9.70 -14.31 -4.43
C PRO A 85 -9.63 -15.84 -4.37
N ARG A 86 -10.59 -16.57 -4.96
CA ARG A 86 -10.57 -18.03 -5.04
C ARG A 86 -9.36 -18.54 -5.81
N GLU A 87 -9.03 -17.90 -6.92
CA GLU A 87 -7.88 -18.23 -7.76
C GLU A 87 -6.59 -18.21 -6.93
N MET A 88 -6.36 -17.13 -6.20
CA MET A 88 -5.21 -16.97 -5.31
C MET A 88 -5.14 -18.10 -4.26
N ILE A 89 -6.24 -18.35 -3.55
CA ILE A 89 -6.29 -19.41 -2.53
C ILE A 89 -5.99 -20.78 -3.12
N GLN A 90 -6.52 -21.07 -4.32
CA GLN A 90 -6.26 -22.34 -4.99
C GLN A 90 -4.80 -22.50 -5.41
N TYR A 91 -4.13 -21.43 -5.80
CA TYR A 91 -2.70 -21.45 -6.07
C TYR A 91 -1.88 -21.69 -4.80
N MET A 92 -2.23 -21.02 -3.71
CA MET A 92 -1.59 -21.21 -2.40
C MET A 92 -1.74 -22.64 -1.88
N MET A 93 -2.94 -23.21 -1.94
CA MET A 93 -3.23 -24.58 -1.49
C MET A 93 -2.48 -25.67 -2.27
N ARG A 94 -2.03 -25.36 -3.48
CA ARG A 94 -1.33 -26.28 -4.37
C ARG A 94 0.16 -26.01 -4.48
N ASP A 95 0.70 -25.06 -3.74
CA ASP A 95 2.09 -24.60 -3.90
C ASP A 95 2.43 -24.24 -5.37
N ALA A 96 1.47 -23.67 -6.11
CA ALA A 96 1.66 -23.31 -7.51
C ALA A 96 2.48 -22.02 -7.65
N VAL A 97 3.78 -22.10 -7.37
CA VAL A 97 4.70 -20.95 -7.22
C VAL A 97 4.63 -20.00 -8.41
N ASP A 98 4.65 -20.54 -9.64
CA ASP A 98 4.63 -19.74 -10.87
C ASP A 98 3.32 -18.94 -11.00
N ARG A 99 2.18 -19.55 -10.60
CA ARG A 99 0.88 -18.89 -10.61
C ARG A 99 0.75 -17.84 -9.51
N ILE A 100 1.29 -18.14 -8.32
CA ILE A 100 1.35 -17.16 -7.23
C ILE A 100 2.18 -15.97 -7.67
N TRP A 101 3.33 -16.21 -8.28
CA TRP A 101 4.21 -15.16 -8.81
C TRP A 101 3.52 -14.30 -9.87
N GLU A 102 2.82 -14.93 -10.82
CA GLU A 102 2.04 -14.23 -11.83
C GLU A 102 0.93 -13.40 -11.19
N PHE A 103 0.19 -13.97 -10.23
CA PHE A 103 -0.88 -13.28 -9.51
C PHE A 103 -0.35 -12.05 -8.78
N VAL A 104 0.77 -12.16 -8.07
CA VAL A 104 1.37 -11.04 -7.33
C VAL A 104 1.85 -9.93 -8.26
N ASN A 105 2.41 -10.29 -9.42
CA ASN A 105 2.91 -9.28 -10.37
C ASN A 105 1.82 -8.62 -11.22
N LYS A 106 0.64 -9.26 -11.41
CA LYS A 106 -0.37 -8.77 -12.34
C LYS A 106 -1.71 -8.42 -11.68
N LYS A 107 -2.10 -9.10 -10.61
CA LYS A 107 -3.48 -9.10 -10.13
C LYS A 107 -3.64 -8.63 -8.68
N VAL A 108 -2.67 -8.86 -7.80
CA VAL A 108 -2.82 -8.63 -6.36
C VAL A 108 -3.26 -7.22 -6.00
N TRP A 109 -2.86 -6.24 -6.80
CA TRP A 109 -3.16 -4.82 -6.59
C TRP A 109 -4.58 -4.41 -6.97
N ALA A 110 -5.32 -5.25 -7.69
CA ALA A 110 -6.73 -4.99 -7.99
C ALA A 110 -7.65 -5.11 -6.77
N CYS A 111 -7.19 -5.73 -5.67
CA CYS A 111 -7.97 -5.86 -4.45
C CYS A 111 -8.22 -4.50 -3.78
N VAL A 112 -9.48 -4.18 -3.50
CA VAL A 112 -9.90 -2.93 -2.83
C VAL A 112 -9.97 -3.06 -1.30
N GLN A 113 -9.50 -4.16 -0.73
CA GLN A 113 -9.44 -4.41 0.73
C GLN A 113 -10.81 -4.25 1.45
N CYS A 114 -11.90 -4.66 0.81
CA CYS A 114 -13.24 -4.55 1.39
C CYS A 114 -13.59 -5.67 2.40
N TYR A 115 -12.74 -6.67 2.57
CA TYR A 115 -12.87 -7.81 3.50
C TYR A 115 -14.08 -8.73 3.27
N THR A 116 -14.90 -8.50 2.25
CA THR A 116 -16.10 -9.32 1.96
C THR A 116 -15.75 -10.81 1.79
N CYS A 117 -14.61 -11.11 1.17
CA CYS A 117 -14.14 -12.49 0.97
C CYS A 117 -13.81 -13.20 2.30
N SER A 118 -13.16 -12.51 3.25
CA SER A 118 -12.86 -13.03 4.59
C SER A 118 -14.15 -13.25 5.39
N MET A 119 -15.04 -12.25 5.42
CA MET A 119 -16.28 -12.29 6.19
C MET A 119 -17.25 -13.40 5.74
N ARG A 120 -17.20 -13.82 4.48
CA ARG A 120 -18.09 -14.83 3.92
C ARG A 120 -17.46 -16.22 3.80
N CYS A 121 -16.20 -16.36 4.15
CA CYS A 121 -15.51 -17.65 4.02
C CYS A 121 -16.04 -18.69 5.02
N PRO A 122 -16.57 -19.86 4.57
CA PRO A 122 -17.06 -20.90 5.48
C PRO A 122 -15.95 -21.57 6.29
N PHE A 123 -14.69 -21.43 5.88
CA PHE A 123 -13.51 -21.89 6.61
C PHE A 123 -12.90 -20.82 7.52
N ASN A 124 -13.51 -19.64 7.59
CA ASN A 124 -12.95 -18.49 8.33
C ASN A 124 -11.50 -18.16 7.94
N ASN A 125 -11.18 -18.29 6.64
CA ASN A 125 -9.90 -17.83 6.13
C ASN A 125 -9.87 -16.30 6.13
N GLU A 126 -8.75 -15.72 6.52
CA GLU A 126 -8.51 -14.29 6.42
C GLU A 126 -7.94 -13.94 5.03
N ILE A 127 -8.81 -14.06 4.00
CA ILE A 127 -8.41 -13.93 2.60
C ILE A 127 -7.86 -12.55 2.27
N ALA A 128 -8.49 -11.49 2.81
CA ALA A 128 -8.00 -10.12 2.64
C ALA A 128 -6.63 -9.93 3.31
N GLY A 129 -6.41 -10.56 4.47
CA GLY A 129 -5.12 -10.59 5.14
C GLY A 129 -4.04 -11.30 4.34
N LEU A 130 -4.35 -12.41 3.67
CA LEU A 130 -3.42 -13.10 2.75
C LEU A 130 -3.03 -12.20 1.56
N ILE A 131 -3.97 -11.41 1.04
CA ILE A 131 -3.66 -10.45 -0.02
C ILE A 131 -2.74 -9.34 0.48
N MET A 132 -2.98 -8.82 1.69
CA MET A 132 -2.09 -7.85 2.31
C MET A 132 -0.70 -8.41 2.53
N LEU A 133 -0.61 -9.66 3.00
CA LEU A 133 0.65 -10.37 3.19
C LEU A 133 1.43 -10.48 1.87
N LEU A 134 0.78 -10.87 0.77
CA LEU A 134 1.42 -10.90 -0.55
C LEU A 134 1.91 -9.53 -1.00
N ARG A 135 1.15 -8.46 -0.75
CA ARG A 135 1.56 -7.09 -1.08
C ARG A 135 2.75 -6.63 -0.25
N GLU A 136 2.75 -6.92 1.03
CA GLU A 136 3.86 -6.61 1.93
C GLU A 136 5.16 -7.26 1.43
N TYR A 137 5.12 -8.55 1.14
CA TYR A 137 6.27 -9.25 0.59
C TYR A 137 6.64 -8.77 -0.82
N ALA A 138 5.67 -8.34 -1.64
CA ALA A 138 5.97 -7.73 -2.94
C ALA A 138 6.79 -6.44 -2.79
N VAL A 139 6.51 -5.64 -1.76
CA VAL A 139 7.30 -4.45 -1.40
C VAL A 139 8.67 -4.85 -0.86
N GLN A 140 8.73 -5.78 0.09
CA GLN A 140 9.98 -6.23 0.70
C GLN A 140 10.96 -6.83 -0.32
N PHE A 141 10.44 -7.49 -1.35
CA PHE A 141 11.23 -8.04 -2.46
C PHE A 141 11.48 -7.02 -3.59
N GLY A 142 10.94 -5.81 -3.49
CA GLY A 142 11.11 -4.75 -4.47
C GLY A 142 10.56 -5.11 -5.85
N LEU A 143 9.41 -5.82 -5.91
CA LEU A 143 8.85 -6.28 -7.17
C LEU A 143 8.46 -5.11 -8.08
N PRO A 144 8.62 -5.23 -9.41
CA PRO A 144 8.25 -4.18 -10.36
C PRO A 144 6.79 -3.72 -10.21
N SER A 145 5.88 -4.64 -9.91
CA SER A 145 4.47 -4.32 -9.67
C SER A 145 4.26 -3.42 -8.45
N ALA A 146 5.04 -3.63 -7.38
CA ALA A 146 4.99 -2.78 -6.19
C ALA A 146 5.54 -1.38 -6.49
N LYS A 147 6.66 -1.29 -7.23
CA LYS A 147 7.25 0.00 -7.64
C LYS A 147 6.28 0.82 -8.49
N GLU A 148 5.66 0.19 -9.47
CA GLU A 148 4.71 0.85 -10.37
C GLU A 148 3.48 1.39 -9.65
N ILE A 149 2.86 0.57 -8.77
CA ILE A 149 1.62 0.95 -8.09
C ILE A 149 1.86 1.97 -6.97
N LEU A 150 3.03 1.97 -6.35
CA LEU A 150 3.36 2.87 -5.26
C LEU A 150 3.96 4.21 -5.73
N ALA A 151 4.45 4.30 -6.97
CA ALA A 151 5.04 5.52 -7.51
C ALA A 151 4.14 6.77 -7.38
N PRO A 152 2.82 6.73 -7.66
CA PRO A 152 1.93 7.88 -7.46
C PRO A 152 1.81 8.32 -5.99
N TYR A 153 2.05 7.42 -5.05
CA TYR A 153 1.93 7.70 -3.61
C TYR A 153 3.22 8.24 -2.98
N ARG A 154 4.28 8.45 -3.76
CA ARG A 154 5.58 8.95 -3.31
C ARG A 154 5.45 10.21 -2.45
N ARG A 155 4.66 11.18 -2.90
CA ARG A 155 4.43 12.44 -2.18
C ARG A 155 3.67 12.23 -0.87
N VAL A 156 2.70 11.32 -0.86
CA VAL A 156 1.95 10.96 0.36
C VAL A 156 2.88 10.34 1.40
N LEU A 157 3.69 9.36 1.00
CA LEU A 157 4.66 8.72 1.88
C LEU A 157 5.66 9.73 2.45
N TYR A 158 6.22 10.59 1.60
CA TYR A 158 7.11 11.66 2.02
C TYR A 158 6.45 12.55 3.08
N THR A 159 5.24 13.03 2.82
CA THR A 159 4.54 13.94 3.74
C THR A 159 4.19 13.27 5.05
N VAL A 160 3.65 12.04 5.03
CA VAL A 160 3.31 11.29 6.25
C VAL A 160 4.53 11.07 7.13
N ILE A 161 5.65 10.64 6.53
CA ILE A 161 6.85 10.29 7.30
C ILE A 161 7.53 11.55 7.85
N THR A 162 7.59 12.61 7.06
CA THR A 162 8.33 13.82 7.45
C THR A 162 7.52 14.80 8.29
N THR A 163 6.20 14.84 8.17
CA THR A 163 5.35 15.81 8.88
C THR A 163 4.40 15.17 9.89
N GLY A 164 4.28 13.83 9.90
CA GLY A 164 3.28 13.11 10.69
C GLY A 164 1.84 13.29 10.20
N ASN A 165 1.64 13.96 9.06
CA ASN A 165 0.31 14.31 8.56
C ASN A 165 0.10 13.84 7.12
N GLN A 166 -1.00 13.15 6.87
CA GLN A 166 -1.35 12.69 5.53
C GLN A 166 -1.94 13.80 4.66
N VAL A 167 -2.72 14.68 5.25
CA VAL A 167 -3.50 15.69 4.52
C VAL A 167 -2.86 17.06 4.68
N THR A 168 -2.16 17.49 3.64
CA THR A 168 -1.69 18.87 3.53
C THR A 168 -2.34 19.53 2.31
N PRO A 169 -2.47 20.87 2.27
CA PRO A 169 -3.04 21.57 1.12
C PRO A 169 -2.35 21.27 -0.20
N ASN A 170 -1.08 20.90 -0.14
CA ASN A 170 -0.25 20.63 -1.31
C ASN A 170 -0.36 19.19 -1.82
N MET A 171 -1.11 18.33 -1.14
CA MET A 171 -1.27 16.94 -1.57
C MET A 171 -2.24 16.77 -2.73
N ILE A 172 -3.29 17.60 -2.79
CA ILE A 172 -4.29 17.51 -3.85
C ILE A 172 -3.82 18.34 -5.02
N GLN A 173 -2.95 17.76 -5.85
CA GLN A 173 -2.46 18.38 -7.08
C GLN A 173 -2.69 17.44 -8.27
N PRO A 174 -3.02 17.98 -9.46
CA PRO A 174 -3.33 17.18 -10.64
C PRO A 174 -2.24 16.20 -11.06
N ASP A 175 -0.99 16.55 -10.82
CA ASP A 175 0.21 15.76 -11.15
C ASP A 175 0.54 14.68 -10.12
N ALA A 176 -0.03 14.76 -8.91
CA ALA A 176 0.21 13.77 -7.85
C ALA A 176 -0.56 12.46 -8.07
N PHE A 177 -1.75 12.54 -8.67
CA PHE A 177 -2.65 11.40 -8.84
C PHE A 177 -3.25 11.35 -10.24
N PRO A 178 -2.44 11.10 -11.29
CA PRO A 178 -2.90 11.10 -12.67
C PRO A 178 -3.90 9.97 -12.98
N ASP A 179 -3.95 8.94 -12.15
CA ASP A 179 -4.84 7.79 -12.23
C ASP A 179 -6.25 8.02 -11.65
N TRP A 180 -6.48 9.14 -10.98
CA TRP A 180 -7.81 9.48 -10.44
C TRP A 180 -8.82 9.89 -11.52
N GLY A 181 -8.36 10.05 -12.74
CA GLY A 181 -9.17 10.38 -13.90
C GLY A 181 -9.36 11.89 -14.13
N PRO A 182 -9.85 12.26 -15.34
CA PRO A 182 -9.90 13.65 -15.76
C PRO A 182 -10.78 14.55 -14.89
N GLN A 183 -11.88 14.01 -14.36
CA GLN A 183 -12.79 14.77 -13.50
C GLN A 183 -12.14 15.12 -12.15
N ALA A 184 -11.48 14.16 -11.51
CA ALA A 184 -10.79 14.41 -10.25
C ALA A 184 -9.63 15.39 -10.42
N ILE A 185 -8.92 15.33 -11.55
CA ILE A 185 -7.87 16.28 -11.91
C ILE A 185 -8.44 17.69 -12.09
N GLU A 186 -9.58 17.84 -12.78
CA GLU A 186 -10.23 19.13 -12.99
C GLU A 186 -10.76 19.71 -11.69
N GLU A 187 -11.40 18.90 -10.85
CA GLU A 187 -11.88 19.31 -9.53
C GLU A 187 -10.72 19.71 -8.61
N SER A 188 -9.58 19.00 -8.65
CA SER A 188 -8.40 19.32 -7.84
C SER A 188 -7.78 20.67 -8.17
N LYS A 189 -7.98 21.21 -9.38
CA LYS A 189 -7.56 22.56 -9.75
C LYS A 189 -8.39 23.64 -9.03
N ASN A 190 -9.59 23.30 -8.56
CA ASN A 190 -10.47 24.24 -7.88
C ASN A 190 -10.34 24.12 -6.35
N MET A 191 -9.13 24.37 -5.85
CA MET A 191 -8.79 24.29 -4.43
C MET A 191 -9.66 25.18 -3.53
N ASP A 192 -10.25 26.24 -4.07
CA ASP A 192 -11.11 27.14 -3.29
C ASP A 192 -12.39 26.47 -2.79
N VAL A 193 -12.91 25.49 -3.53
CA VAL A 193 -14.08 24.69 -3.13
C VAL A 193 -13.72 23.80 -1.92
N TYR A 194 -12.58 23.14 -2.00
CA TYR A 194 -12.11 22.27 -0.91
C TYR A 194 -11.73 23.06 0.34
N ARG A 195 -11.10 24.22 0.18
CA ARG A 195 -10.75 25.11 1.29
C ARG A 195 -11.98 25.66 2.01
N LYS A 196 -13.09 25.88 1.30
CA LYS A 196 -14.36 26.31 1.91
C LYS A 196 -15.10 25.16 2.61
N ALA A 197 -14.99 23.95 2.09
CA ALA A 197 -15.65 22.77 2.65
C ALA A 197 -14.95 22.24 3.90
N ILE A 198 -13.64 22.37 3.99
CA ILE A 198 -12.83 21.98 5.14
C ILE A 198 -12.25 23.28 5.71
N PRO A 199 -12.22 23.52 7.01
CA PRO A 199 -11.65 24.73 7.62
C PRO A 199 -10.11 24.77 7.50
N VAL A 200 -9.63 24.48 6.30
CA VAL A 200 -8.21 24.42 5.94
C VAL A 200 -7.55 25.78 6.09
N ASP A 201 -8.28 26.86 5.75
CA ASP A 201 -7.77 28.23 5.92
C ASP A 201 -7.50 28.60 7.37
N LEU A 202 -8.29 28.02 8.30
CA LEU A 202 -8.04 28.20 9.73
C LEU A 202 -6.79 27.43 10.17
N LEU A 203 -6.64 26.21 9.71
CA LEU A 203 -5.48 25.35 10.00
C LEU A 203 -4.19 25.87 9.34
N GLN A 204 -4.30 26.47 8.15
CA GLN A 204 -3.14 27.06 7.46
C GLN A 204 -2.64 28.37 8.11
N ARG A 205 -3.50 29.12 8.77
CA ARG A 205 -3.13 30.36 9.46
C ARG A 205 -2.44 30.11 10.80
N THR A 206 -2.71 28.94 11.36
CA THR A 206 -2.01 28.42 12.54
C THR A 206 -1.08 27.33 12.00
N ASP A 207 0.19 27.57 11.83
CA ASP A 207 1.19 26.56 11.38
C ASP A 207 1.14 25.24 12.19
N ILE A 208 0.47 25.28 13.32
CA ILE A 208 0.23 24.21 14.28
C ILE A 208 -0.55 23.00 13.71
N GLY A 209 -1.40 23.18 12.70
CA GLY A 209 -2.28 22.10 12.22
C GLY A 209 -1.65 21.13 11.19
N TRP A 210 -0.50 21.47 10.64
CA TRP A 210 0.07 20.76 9.47
C TRP A 210 1.40 20.06 9.74
N GLN A 211 2.05 20.41 10.81
CA GLN A 211 3.36 19.86 11.17
C GLN A 211 3.34 19.45 12.63
N SER A 212 3.90 18.28 12.92
CA SER A 212 4.26 17.89 14.27
C SER A 212 5.42 18.72 14.78
N SER A 213 5.59 18.83 16.11
CA SER A 213 6.78 19.44 16.68
C SER A 213 8.07 18.78 16.16
N LEU A 214 9.18 19.50 16.20
CA LEU A 214 10.47 18.95 15.74
C LEU A 214 10.82 17.64 16.48
N GLN A 215 10.58 17.60 17.78
CA GLN A 215 10.80 16.40 18.59
C GLN A 215 9.90 15.26 18.12
N THR A 216 8.56 15.48 18.03
CA THR A 216 7.61 14.45 17.58
C THR A 216 7.94 13.96 16.17
N ALA A 217 8.36 14.86 15.27
CA ALA A 217 8.76 14.46 13.92
C ALA A 217 9.97 13.53 13.92
N VAL A 218 11.01 13.84 14.71
CA VAL A 218 12.22 12.99 14.86
C VAL A 218 11.86 11.64 15.48
N GLU A 219 11.03 11.64 16.53
CA GLU A 219 10.58 10.40 17.20
C GLU A 219 9.77 9.50 16.25
N LEU A 220 8.82 10.05 15.50
CA LEU A 220 8.04 9.31 14.51
C LEU A 220 8.93 8.75 13.40
N MET A 221 9.86 9.55 12.88
CA MET A 221 10.81 9.07 11.86
C MET A 221 11.69 7.96 12.41
N THR A 222 12.14 8.06 13.65
CA THR A 222 12.91 7.01 14.35
C THR A 222 12.09 5.72 14.44
N ILE A 223 10.81 5.81 14.81
CA ILE A 223 9.91 4.65 14.87
C ILE A 223 9.78 4.00 13.47
N PHE A 224 9.60 4.78 12.41
CA PHE A 224 9.53 4.25 11.05
C PHE A 224 10.83 3.57 10.60
N ILE A 225 11.99 4.09 11.01
CA ILE A 225 13.29 3.47 10.74
C ILE A 225 13.41 2.14 11.50
N GLU A 226 13.18 2.13 12.80
CA GLU A 226 13.29 0.93 13.64
C GLU A 226 12.27 -0.14 13.30
N ALA A 227 11.09 0.24 12.86
CA ALA A 227 10.05 -0.68 12.36
C ALA A 227 10.35 -1.26 10.96
N GLY A 228 11.45 -0.85 10.29
CA GLY A 228 11.82 -1.32 8.96
C GLY A 228 10.99 -0.73 7.81
N VAL A 229 10.19 0.30 8.07
CA VAL A 229 9.37 0.95 7.03
C VAL A 229 10.26 1.61 5.98
N LEU A 230 11.33 2.28 6.42
CA LEU A 230 12.29 2.94 5.53
C LEU A 230 13.06 1.92 4.67
N ASP A 231 13.38 0.74 5.21
CA ASP A 231 14.01 -0.34 4.44
C ASP A 231 13.08 -0.85 3.33
N ALA A 232 11.78 -0.93 3.61
CA ALA A 232 10.77 -1.30 2.61
C ALA A 232 10.66 -0.22 1.51
N ILE A 233 10.66 1.06 1.89
CA ILE A 233 10.66 2.19 0.93
C ILE A 233 11.91 2.13 0.04
N LYS A 234 13.08 1.90 0.60
CA LYS A 234 14.33 1.75 -0.16
C LYS A 234 14.24 0.69 -1.25
N LYS A 235 13.50 -0.39 -1.03
CA LYS A 235 13.32 -1.47 -2.04
C LYS A 235 12.50 -1.02 -3.25
N VAL A 236 11.59 -0.08 -3.07
CA VAL A 236 10.68 0.38 -4.13
C VAL A 236 11.05 1.74 -4.70
N ASP A 237 11.60 2.64 -3.89
CA ASP A 237 11.99 4.01 -4.27
C ASP A 237 13.21 4.46 -3.44
N GLU A 238 14.40 4.25 -3.97
CA GLU A 238 15.66 4.57 -3.30
C GLU A 238 15.87 6.09 -3.15
N ASP A 239 15.50 6.86 -4.18
CA ASP A 239 15.58 8.33 -4.12
C ASP A 239 14.70 8.91 -3.01
N LEU A 240 13.49 8.36 -2.84
CA LEU A 240 12.60 8.78 -1.76
C LEU A 240 13.19 8.44 -0.38
N TYR A 241 13.79 7.27 -0.25
CA TYR A 241 14.48 6.86 0.96
C TYR A 241 15.60 7.86 1.32
N GLU A 242 16.46 8.19 0.36
CA GLU A 242 17.57 9.13 0.57
C GLU A 242 17.05 10.51 0.99
N MET A 243 16.04 11.05 0.31
CA MET A 243 15.42 12.33 0.67
C MET A 243 14.86 12.34 2.10
N ILE A 244 14.24 11.25 2.54
CA ILE A 244 13.68 11.15 3.89
C ILE A 244 14.81 11.06 4.92
N MET A 245 15.86 10.29 4.63
CA MET A 245 17.01 10.14 5.55
C MET A 245 17.78 11.45 5.72
N ASP A 246 17.97 12.22 4.65
CA ASP A 246 18.60 13.54 4.73
C ASP A 246 17.83 14.49 5.65
N ILE A 247 16.49 14.51 5.53
CA ILE A 247 15.64 15.30 6.42
C ILE A 247 15.69 14.81 7.87
N TYR A 248 15.73 13.49 8.06
CA TYR A 248 15.85 12.91 9.40
C TYR A 248 17.14 13.34 10.10
N GLU A 249 18.28 13.23 9.42
CA GLU A 249 19.57 13.63 9.99
C GLU A 249 19.62 15.13 10.26
N GLU A 250 19.13 15.97 9.34
CA GLU A 250 19.04 17.41 9.53
C GLU A 250 18.21 17.77 10.77
N ARG A 251 17.01 17.21 10.90
CA ARG A 251 16.11 17.48 12.04
C ARG A 251 16.67 16.96 13.36
N LYS A 252 17.29 15.79 13.33
CA LYS A 252 17.94 15.22 14.51
C LYS A 252 19.06 16.12 15.00
N GLN A 253 19.90 16.62 14.10
CA GLN A 253 20.95 17.56 14.44
C GLN A 253 20.38 18.86 15.02
N GLN A 254 19.34 19.42 14.40
CA GLN A 254 18.65 20.62 14.90
C GLN A 254 18.10 20.40 16.32
N LEU A 255 17.48 19.24 16.56
CA LEU A 255 16.95 18.87 17.87
C LEU A 255 18.06 18.77 18.93
N GLU A 256 19.19 18.15 18.59
CA GLU A 256 20.35 18.02 19.48
C GLU A 256 20.95 19.41 19.80
N GLU A 257 21.13 20.27 18.81
CA GLU A 257 21.64 21.63 18.99
C GLU A 257 20.74 22.47 19.91
N ILE A 258 19.44 22.38 19.76
CA ILE A 258 18.45 23.08 20.58
C ILE A 258 18.51 22.56 22.03
N ARG A 259 18.58 21.24 22.23
CA ARG A 259 18.71 20.63 23.57
C ARG A 259 19.98 21.04 24.27
N GLU A 260 21.09 21.04 23.57
CA GLU A 260 22.37 21.49 24.15
C GLU A 260 22.35 22.97 24.59
N LYS A 261 21.77 23.85 23.75
CA LYS A 261 21.63 25.28 24.09
C LYS A 261 20.68 25.49 25.28
N TRP A 262 19.58 24.72 25.31
CA TRP A 262 18.66 24.74 26.45
C TRP A 262 19.31 24.30 27.77
N GLU A 263 20.03 23.18 27.75
CA GLU A 263 20.73 22.67 28.91
C GLU A 263 21.83 23.63 29.41
N LYS A 264 22.46 24.38 28.50
CA LYS A 264 23.45 25.42 28.83
C LYS A 264 22.81 26.73 29.32
N GLY A 265 21.49 26.86 29.25
CA GLY A 265 20.77 28.10 29.60
C GLY A 265 21.00 29.23 28.60
N GLU A 266 21.34 28.88 27.35
CA GLU A 266 21.61 29.83 26.27
C GLU A 266 20.34 30.17 25.45
N LEU A 267 19.23 29.46 25.70
CA LEU A 267 17.93 29.69 25.07
C LEU A 267 16.86 29.97 26.13
N ASN A 268 15.98 30.95 25.87
CA ASN A 268 14.80 31.23 26.65
C ASN A 268 13.57 30.58 25.99
N GLU A 269 12.48 30.42 26.77
CA GLU A 269 11.21 29.85 26.27
C GLU A 269 10.69 30.57 25.02
N ASP A 270 10.85 31.90 24.94
CA ASP A 270 10.42 32.74 23.82
C ASP A 270 11.27 32.57 22.54
N GLU A 271 12.44 31.94 22.66
CA GLU A 271 13.37 31.69 21.55
C GLU A 271 13.25 30.27 20.98
N LEU A 272 12.46 29.44 21.61
CA LEU A 272 12.15 28.10 21.12
C LEU A 272 11.27 28.21 19.89
N PRO A 273 11.48 27.38 18.86
CA PRO A 273 10.57 27.30 17.71
C PRO A 273 9.13 27.05 18.17
N ASP A 274 8.15 27.68 17.53
CA ASP A 274 6.71 27.54 17.86
C ASP A 274 6.23 26.08 17.93
N ASN A 275 6.98 25.14 17.36
CA ASN A 275 6.72 23.70 17.35
C ASN A 275 7.68 22.91 18.26
N TRP A 276 8.32 23.57 19.21
CA TRP A 276 9.36 22.91 20.05
C TRP A 276 8.76 21.96 21.07
N LEU A 277 7.56 22.26 21.59
CA LEU A 277 7.08 21.57 22.78
C LEU A 277 5.75 20.90 22.61
N ASP A 278 5.79 19.58 22.73
CA ASP A 278 4.97 18.82 23.68
C ASP A 278 5.94 18.21 24.71
N LEU A 279 6.44 19.04 25.64
CA LEU A 279 7.17 18.58 26.82
C LEU A 279 6.19 18.29 27.94
#